data_ba79b1c115f59f5d55330eb5c7cfc05f
#
_entry.id   ba79b1c115f59f5d55330eb5c7cfc05f
#
_cell.length_a   1.000
_cell.length_b   1.000
_cell.length_c   1.000
_cell.angle_alpha   90.00
_cell.angle_beta   90.00
_cell.angle_gamma   90.00
#
_symmetry.space_group_name_H-M   'P 1'
#
loop_
_entity.id
_entity.type
_entity.pdbx_description
1 polymer ?
#
loop_
_entity_poly.entity_id
_entity_poly.type
_entity_poly.pdbx_seq_one_letter_code
_entity_poly.pdbx_strand_id
1 'polypeptide(L)'
;MKILGAVPALAIGIGAALLANDARCADVVRLAEGPFISGGGFFIAQALGYFNKLGLDVQVREFQDGALAVPSFVSGELDMSFMTANAGLFNSVAKGAPIVIILDRGHNRPGRPYTVINVTQALADQGVRSLADFGKLKGKRVGVGALGSINQFNAAKGLLKAGLDPAKDVQWIVNVPQPDLMKMLGQGQVDATDLAYHFGFFAQNNKWGPMIATGDVLAPNGQIATFAARRDFLVKNRDVVVRFAMAYLQGVKEFNAAAENPAKYPRIVDILANATTLKNPDVVRAIAPNWSYSNEDGMPVVDSIMEMQDFWTGPYFHLVEKKVTQEELFDLSIAKEAKARLDREKPFGN
;
A
#
# COMPACT_ATOMS: atom_id res chain seq x y z
N MET A 1 -59.40 -17.38 73.49
CA MET A 1 -58.66 -16.12 73.51
C MET A 1 -57.28 -16.40 73.01
N LYS A 2 -57.05 -16.19 71.75
CA LYS A 2 -55.71 -16.41 71.09
C LYS A 2 -55.35 -15.11 70.37
N ILE A 3 -54.26 -14.54 70.77
CA ILE A 3 -53.71 -13.31 70.24
C ILE A 3 -52.75 -13.72 69.05
N LEU A 4 -53.06 -13.29 67.86
CA LEU A 4 -52.16 -13.41 66.73
C LEU A 4 -51.24 -12.17 66.67
N GLY A 5 -49.93 -12.40 66.76
CA GLY A 5 -48.95 -11.39 66.56
C GLY A 5 -48.61 -11.28 65.06
N ALA A 6 -48.64 -10.06 64.53
CA ALA A 6 -48.22 -9.74 63.14
C ALA A 6 -46.73 -9.49 63.12
N VAL A 7 -46.04 -10.16 62.19
CA VAL A 7 -44.62 -9.93 61.85
C VAL A 7 -44.53 -8.98 60.64
N PRO A 8 -43.79 -7.88 60.70
CA PRO A 8 -43.60 -7.04 59.52
C PRO A 8 -42.60 -7.64 58.59
N ALA A 9 -42.96 -7.83 57.32
CA ALA A 9 -42.04 -8.24 56.19
C ALA A 9 -41.21 -7.05 55.80
N LEU A 10 -39.89 -7.20 55.97
CA LEU A 10 -38.87 -6.26 55.48
C LEU A 10 -38.60 -6.55 54.01
N ALA A 11 -39.10 -5.70 53.07
CA ALA A 11 -38.82 -5.77 51.65
C ALA A 11 -37.44 -5.18 51.37
N ILE A 12 -36.45 -6.05 51.13
CA ILE A 12 -35.13 -5.65 50.62
C ILE A 12 -35.28 -5.45 49.12
N GLY A 13 -35.37 -4.19 48.69
CA GLY A 13 -35.30 -3.81 47.29
C GLY A 13 -33.86 -3.95 46.75
N ILE A 14 -33.56 -5.04 46.05
CA ILE A 14 -32.32 -5.17 45.30
C ILE A 14 -32.47 -4.35 44.02
N GLY A 15 -31.92 -3.13 44.03
CA GLY A 15 -31.74 -2.32 42.84
C GLY A 15 -30.65 -2.93 41.94
N ALA A 16 -31.05 -3.79 41.00
CA ALA A 16 -30.18 -4.18 39.91
C ALA A 16 -29.98 -2.98 38.99
N ALA A 17 -28.89 -2.25 39.18
CA ALA A 17 -28.37 -1.32 38.17
C ALA A 17 -27.95 -2.16 36.96
N LEU A 18 -28.83 -2.29 35.98
CA LEU A 18 -28.51 -2.74 34.65
C LEU A 18 -27.51 -1.73 34.07
N LEU A 19 -26.23 -2.03 34.19
CA LEU A 19 -25.21 -1.45 33.31
C LEU A 19 -25.58 -1.92 31.90
N ALA A 20 -26.40 -1.11 31.22
CA ALA A 20 -26.56 -1.23 29.78
C ALA A 20 -25.20 -0.97 29.18
N ASN A 21 -24.44 -2.06 28.94
CA ASN A 21 -23.31 -2.03 28.06
C ASN A 21 -23.93 -1.79 26.69
N ASP A 22 -23.97 -0.53 26.26
CA ASP A 22 -24.29 -0.18 24.86
C ASP A 22 -23.25 -0.90 23.99
N ALA A 23 -23.56 -2.12 23.62
CA ALA A 23 -22.84 -2.84 22.55
C ALA A 23 -23.11 -2.06 21.26
N ARG A 24 -22.43 -0.92 21.09
CA ARG A 24 -22.41 -0.24 19.81
C ARG A 24 -21.98 -1.26 18.79
N CYS A 25 -22.84 -1.53 17.81
CA CYS A 25 -22.46 -2.32 16.65
C CYS A 25 -21.25 -1.65 16.02
N ALA A 26 -20.20 -2.43 15.72
CA ALA A 26 -19.01 -1.89 15.10
C ALA A 26 -19.35 -1.28 13.74
N ASP A 27 -18.75 -0.13 13.45
CA ASP A 27 -18.91 0.51 12.14
C ASP A 27 -18.19 -0.31 11.06
N VAL A 28 -18.92 -0.72 10.04
CA VAL A 28 -18.37 -1.54 8.94
C VAL A 28 -17.63 -0.67 7.94
N VAL A 29 -16.42 -1.11 7.58
CA VAL A 29 -15.62 -0.54 6.49
C VAL A 29 -15.33 -1.63 5.46
N ARG A 30 -15.87 -1.53 4.25
CA ARG A 30 -15.61 -2.46 3.15
C ARG A 30 -14.37 -1.99 2.39
N LEU A 31 -13.29 -2.74 2.53
CA LEU A 31 -11.96 -2.36 2.07
C LEU A 31 -11.47 -3.30 0.97
N ALA A 32 -11.00 -2.75 -0.16
CA ALA A 32 -10.10 -3.48 -1.05
C ALA A 32 -8.66 -3.43 -0.51
N GLU A 33 -8.01 -4.59 -0.41
CA GLU A 33 -6.61 -4.70 -0.02
C GLU A 33 -5.91 -5.78 -0.86
N GLY A 34 -4.59 -5.65 -1.05
CA GLY A 34 -3.77 -6.63 -1.78
C GLY A 34 -2.73 -7.29 -0.88
N PRO A 35 -2.36 -8.56 -1.12
CA PRO A 35 -1.50 -9.35 -0.24
C PRO A 35 -0.01 -8.98 -0.43
N PHE A 36 0.31 -7.69 -0.45
CA PHE A 36 1.66 -7.16 -0.66
C PHE A 36 2.27 -6.68 0.65
N ILE A 37 3.56 -6.92 0.84
CA ILE A 37 4.25 -6.52 2.08
C ILE A 37 4.24 -4.99 2.30
N SER A 38 4.08 -4.18 1.26
CA SER A 38 3.89 -2.74 1.39
C SER A 38 2.64 -2.35 2.18
N GLY A 39 1.65 -3.25 2.32
CA GLY A 39 0.48 -3.11 3.18
C GLY A 39 0.69 -3.50 4.63
N GLY A 40 1.94 -3.72 5.06
CA GLY A 40 2.24 -4.31 6.36
C GLY A 40 1.63 -3.59 7.55
N GLY A 41 1.58 -2.26 7.52
CA GLY A 41 0.89 -1.48 8.57
C GLY A 41 -0.58 -1.86 8.75
N PHE A 42 -1.28 -2.11 7.64
CA PHE A 42 -2.66 -2.58 7.67
C PHE A 42 -2.76 -4.00 8.24
N PHE A 43 -1.96 -4.95 7.77
CA PHE A 43 -2.01 -6.33 8.25
C PHE A 43 -1.69 -6.45 9.73
N ILE A 44 -0.75 -5.65 10.23
CA ILE A 44 -0.41 -5.57 11.65
C ILE A 44 -1.60 -5.02 12.45
N ALA A 45 -2.19 -3.91 12.01
CA ALA A 45 -3.35 -3.30 12.67
C ALA A 45 -4.54 -4.28 12.73
N GLN A 46 -4.79 -5.01 11.66
CA GLN A 46 -5.84 -6.04 11.59
C GLN A 46 -5.54 -7.20 12.55
N ALA A 47 -4.34 -7.78 12.48
CA ALA A 47 -3.96 -8.95 13.28
C ALA A 47 -3.85 -8.67 14.79
N LEU A 48 -3.51 -7.43 15.16
CA LEU A 48 -3.43 -6.99 16.56
C LEU A 48 -4.74 -6.41 17.09
N GLY A 49 -5.80 -6.36 16.26
CA GLY A 49 -7.14 -5.95 16.66
C GLY A 49 -7.29 -4.43 16.87
N TYR A 50 -6.43 -3.60 16.27
CA TYR A 50 -6.49 -2.15 16.46
C TYR A 50 -7.75 -1.52 15.87
N PHE A 51 -8.25 -2.05 14.76
CA PHE A 51 -9.54 -1.63 14.19
C PHE A 51 -10.69 -1.92 15.16
N ASN A 52 -10.76 -3.14 15.69
CA ASN A 52 -11.80 -3.54 16.65
C ASN A 52 -11.76 -2.70 17.92
N LYS A 53 -10.54 -2.37 18.43
CA LYS A 53 -10.38 -1.48 19.59
C LYS A 53 -10.99 -0.10 19.37
N LEU A 54 -11.02 0.37 18.14
CA LEU A 54 -11.64 1.64 17.76
C LEU A 54 -13.08 1.48 17.26
N GLY A 55 -13.72 0.32 17.51
CA GLY A 55 -15.11 0.06 17.14
C GLY A 55 -15.34 -0.08 15.64
N LEU A 56 -14.35 -0.61 14.89
CA LEU A 56 -14.46 -0.84 13.46
C LEU A 56 -14.46 -2.33 13.16
N ASP A 57 -15.35 -2.74 12.23
CA ASP A 57 -15.32 -4.03 11.54
C ASP A 57 -14.81 -3.81 10.10
N VAL A 58 -13.53 -4.12 9.85
CA VAL A 58 -12.93 -3.93 8.53
C VAL A 58 -13.05 -5.22 7.73
N GLN A 59 -13.95 -5.21 6.76
CA GLN A 59 -14.24 -6.32 5.86
C GLN A 59 -13.37 -6.21 4.60
N VAL A 60 -12.40 -7.11 4.48
CA VAL A 60 -11.43 -7.09 3.38
C VAL A 60 -11.90 -7.92 2.21
N ARG A 61 -11.87 -7.32 1.00
CA ARG A 61 -11.93 -8.04 -0.26
C ARG A 61 -10.56 -7.94 -0.94
N GLU A 62 -9.95 -9.08 -1.24
CA GLU A 62 -8.62 -9.14 -1.82
C GLU A 62 -8.64 -8.81 -3.31
N PHE A 63 -7.68 -7.97 -3.74
CA PHE A 63 -7.40 -7.63 -5.13
C PHE A 63 -5.91 -7.71 -5.42
N GLN A 64 -5.55 -8.22 -6.60
CA GLN A 64 -4.15 -8.32 -7.04
C GLN A 64 -3.57 -6.99 -7.54
N ASP A 65 -4.39 -5.99 -7.79
CA ASP A 65 -4.01 -4.60 -8.10
C ASP A 65 -5.16 -3.67 -7.70
N GLY A 66 -4.83 -2.48 -7.17
CA GLY A 66 -5.82 -1.47 -6.79
C GLY A 66 -6.66 -0.96 -7.98
N ALA A 67 -6.11 -0.99 -9.19
CA ALA A 67 -6.87 -0.63 -10.40
C ALA A 67 -8.04 -1.59 -10.66
N LEU A 68 -7.91 -2.87 -10.28
CA LEU A 68 -8.98 -3.86 -10.42
C LEU A 68 -10.14 -3.62 -9.45
N ALA A 69 -9.90 -2.91 -8.35
CA ALA A 69 -10.93 -2.55 -7.38
C ALA A 69 -11.78 -1.34 -7.81
N VAL A 70 -11.32 -0.53 -8.77
CA VAL A 70 -11.98 0.72 -9.17
C VAL A 70 -13.45 0.53 -9.56
N PRO A 71 -13.87 -0.46 -10.35
CA PRO A 71 -15.29 -0.67 -10.65
C PRO A 71 -16.15 -0.89 -9.39
N SER A 72 -15.74 -1.79 -8.48
CA SER A 72 -16.44 -2.04 -7.22
C SER A 72 -16.41 -0.83 -6.26
N PHE A 73 -15.37 -0.02 -6.33
CA PHE A 73 -15.25 1.22 -5.58
C PHE A 73 -16.24 2.28 -6.11
N VAL A 74 -16.30 2.48 -7.42
CA VAL A 74 -17.21 3.46 -8.06
C VAL A 74 -18.67 3.04 -7.89
N SER A 75 -18.99 1.74 -7.96
CA SER A 75 -20.37 1.24 -7.76
C SER A 75 -20.86 1.33 -6.31
N GLY A 76 -19.96 1.60 -5.36
CA GLY A 76 -20.29 1.69 -3.92
C GLY A 76 -20.29 0.34 -3.19
N GLU A 77 -19.80 -0.72 -3.80
CA GLU A 77 -19.57 -2.00 -3.11
C GLU A 77 -18.43 -1.92 -2.09
N LEU A 78 -17.49 -1.01 -2.29
CA LEU A 78 -16.36 -0.73 -1.42
C LEU A 78 -16.43 0.72 -0.90
N ASP A 79 -15.98 0.93 0.33
CA ASP A 79 -15.92 2.24 0.99
C ASP A 79 -14.52 2.85 0.89
N MET A 80 -13.51 1.99 0.99
CA MET A 80 -12.10 2.34 0.92
C MET A 80 -11.32 1.33 0.05
N SER A 81 -10.19 1.74 -0.47
CA SER A 81 -9.34 0.88 -1.30
C SER A 81 -7.88 1.29 -1.19
N PHE A 82 -6.97 0.30 -1.24
CA PHE A 82 -5.63 0.63 -1.66
C PHE A 82 -5.64 1.05 -3.13
N MET A 83 -4.82 2.03 -3.47
CA MET A 83 -4.68 2.53 -4.84
C MET A 83 -3.21 2.70 -5.17
N THR A 84 -2.83 2.26 -6.36
CA THR A 84 -1.53 2.60 -6.94
C THR A 84 -1.66 3.91 -7.72
N ALA A 85 -0.72 4.83 -7.54
CA ALA A 85 -0.66 6.02 -8.38
C ALA A 85 -0.26 5.61 -9.80
N ASN A 86 -1.22 5.65 -10.72
CA ASN A 86 -1.03 5.28 -12.12
C ASN A 86 -1.89 6.14 -13.05
N ALA A 87 -1.64 6.08 -14.35
CA ALA A 87 -2.39 6.85 -15.34
C ALA A 87 -3.91 6.57 -15.30
N GLY A 88 -4.31 5.33 -15.00
CA GLY A 88 -5.72 4.96 -14.87
C GLY A 88 -6.43 5.63 -13.70
N LEU A 89 -5.76 5.82 -12.56
CA LEU A 89 -6.27 6.56 -11.41
C LEU A 89 -6.56 8.02 -11.78
N PHE A 90 -5.58 8.71 -12.39
CA PHE A 90 -5.76 10.12 -12.79
C PHE A 90 -6.89 10.28 -13.80
N ASN A 91 -6.95 9.42 -14.81
CA ASN A 91 -8.03 9.44 -15.79
C ASN A 91 -9.40 9.15 -15.17
N SER A 92 -9.48 8.26 -14.17
CA SER A 92 -10.74 7.96 -13.47
C SER A 92 -11.22 9.16 -12.67
N VAL A 93 -10.35 9.82 -11.92
CA VAL A 93 -10.69 11.03 -11.16
C VAL A 93 -11.08 12.17 -12.12
N ALA A 94 -10.34 12.37 -13.21
CA ALA A 94 -10.65 13.38 -14.23
C ALA A 94 -12.02 13.17 -14.89
N LYS A 95 -12.51 11.93 -14.92
CA LYS A 95 -13.86 11.55 -15.40
C LYS A 95 -14.92 11.56 -14.29
N GLY A 96 -14.57 12.03 -13.09
CA GLY A 96 -15.52 12.21 -11.98
C GLY A 96 -15.68 10.98 -11.07
N ALA A 97 -14.78 10.00 -11.13
CA ALA A 97 -14.79 8.91 -10.14
C ALA A 97 -14.62 9.49 -8.73
N PRO A 98 -15.41 9.04 -7.73
CA PRO A 98 -15.43 9.63 -6.38
C PRO A 98 -14.25 9.16 -5.52
N ILE A 99 -13.04 9.16 -6.08
CA ILE A 99 -11.82 8.67 -5.44
C ILE A 99 -11.11 9.84 -4.77
N VAL A 100 -10.76 9.68 -3.47
CA VAL A 100 -9.99 10.66 -2.70
C VAL A 100 -8.86 9.94 -1.97
N ILE A 101 -7.61 10.26 -2.25
CA ILE A 101 -6.44 9.74 -1.55
C ILE A 101 -6.38 10.41 -0.16
N ILE A 102 -6.20 9.59 0.88
CA ILE A 102 -6.24 10.04 2.27
C ILE A 102 -5.02 9.66 3.09
N LEU A 103 -4.29 8.57 2.72
CA LEU A 103 -3.14 8.07 3.49
C LEU A 103 -2.05 7.51 2.58
N ASP A 104 -0.80 7.62 3.03
CA ASP A 104 0.33 6.84 2.51
C ASP A 104 0.15 5.35 2.86
N ARG A 105 0.40 4.46 1.90
CA ARG A 105 0.44 3.00 2.10
C ARG A 105 1.76 2.40 1.59
N GLY A 106 2.76 3.22 1.44
CA GLY A 106 4.10 2.80 1.10
C GLY A 106 4.70 3.57 -0.06
N HIS A 107 5.97 3.90 0.12
CA HIS A 107 6.79 4.58 -0.87
C HIS A 107 8.23 4.07 -0.81
N ASN A 108 9.01 4.32 -1.86
CA ASN A 108 10.45 4.14 -1.83
C ASN A 108 11.07 5.21 -0.93
N ARG A 109 11.90 4.81 0.02
CA ARG A 109 12.69 5.74 0.83
C ARG A 109 14.15 5.59 0.48
N PRO A 110 14.96 6.66 0.40
CA PRO A 110 16.40 6.56 0.20
C PRO A 110 17.05 5.55 1.15
N GLY A 111 17.75 4.56 0.57
CA GLY A 111 18.34 3.44 1.30
C GLY A 111 17.37 2.31 1.66
N ARG A 112 16.09 2.40 1.28
CA ARG A 112 15.05 1.38 1.49
C ARG A 112 14.17 1.24 0.26
N PRO A 113 14.70 0.71 -0.84
CA PRO A 113 13.92 0.49 -2.04
C PRO A 113 12.90 -0.61 -1.84
N TYR A 114 11.66 -0.34 -2.24
CA TYR A 114 10.64 -1.38 -2.40
C TYR A 114 10.61 -1.93 -3.82
N THR A 115 11.02 -1.14 -4.83
CA THR A 115 11.07 -1.56 -6.23
C THR A 115 12.50 -1.68 -6.71
N VAL A 116 12.74 -2.64 -7.60
CA VAL A 116 14.06 -2.93 -8.15
C VAL A 116 13.96 -3.32 -9.61
N ILE A 117 14.97 -2.95 -10.39
CA ILE A 117 15.09 -3.39 -11.78
C ILE A 117 16.06 -4.56 -11.85
N ASN A 118 15.56 -5.69 -12.33
CA ASN A 118 16.35 -6.86 -12.69
C ASN A 118 16.53 -6.92 -14.21
N VAL A 119 17.67 -7.42 -14.64
CA VAL A 119 17.91 -7.84 -16.04
C VAL A 119 18.16 -9.33 -16.09
N THR A 120 17.98 -9.97 -17.25
CA THR A 120 18.33 -11.40 -17.39
C THR A 120 19.80 -11.64 -17.09
N GLN A 121 20.14 -12.85 -16.63
CA GLN A 121 21.53 -13.24 -16.40
C GLN A 121 22.37 -13.07 -17.68
N ALA A 122 21.80 -13.39 -18.84
CA ALA A 122 22.47 -13.22 -20.13
C ALA A 122 22.87 -11.76 -20.43
N LEU A 123 22.01 -10.78 -20.11
CA LEU A 123 22.37 -9.36 -20.23
C LEU A 123 23.42 -8.93 -19.21
N ALA A 124 23.34 -9.45 -17.98
CA ALA A 124 24.34 -9.18 -16.95
C ALA A 124 25.74 -9.71 -17.38
N ASP A 125 25.80 -10.88 -18.01
CA ASP A 125 27.03 -11.47 -18.55
C ASP A 125 27.58 -10.64 -19.72
N GLN A 126 26.71 -9.93 -20.46
CA GLN A 126 27.07 -8.96 -21.48
C GLN A 126 27.44 -7.58 -20.92
N GLY A 127 27.52 -7.46 -19.58
CA GLY A 127 27.97 -6.26 -18.88
C GLY A 127 26.87 -5.24 -18.61
N VAL A 128 25.60 -5.63 -18.54
CA VAL A 128 24.51 -4.79 -18.03
C VAL A 128 24.37 -5.04 -16.53
N ARG A 129 25.04 -4.23 -15.69
CA ARG A 129 25.18 -4.52 -14.24
C ARG A 129 24.78 -3.37 -13.34
N SER A 130 24.48 -2.21 -13.90
CA SER A 130 24.14 -1.01 -13.16
C SER A 130 23.28 -0.05 -13.98
N LEU A 131 22.78 0.99 -13.34
CA LEU A 131 22.06 2.09 -14.00
C LEU A 131 22.90 2.73 -15.14
N ALA A 132 24.23 2.77 -14.99
CA ALA A 132 25.12 3.31 -16.03
C ALA A 132 25.07 2.52 -17.34
N ASP A 133 24.63 1.27 -17.30
CA ASP A 133 24.55 0.39 -18.45
C ASP A 133 23.19 0.40 -19.16
N PHE A 134 22.24 1.21 -18.70
CA PHE A 134 20.86 1.24 -19.25
C PHE A 134 20.80 1.59 -20.73
N GLY A 135 21.82 2.27 -21.28
CA GLY A 135 21.92 2.48 -22.73
C GLY A 135 21.92 1.17 -23.56
N LYS A 136 22.36 0.06 -22.96
CA LYS A 136 22.33 -1.27 -23.60
C LYS A 136 20.94 -1.91 -23.62
N LEU A 137 19.95 -1.28 -22.97
CA LEU A 137 18.55 -1.73 -23.03
C LEU A 137 17.82 -1.26 -24.29
N LYS A 138 18.49 -0.50 -25.18
CA LYS A 138 17.91 -0.13 -26.46
C LYS A 138 17.48 -1.35 -27.27
N GLY A 139 16.23 -1.35 -27.74
CA GLY A 139 15.60 -2.46 -28.48
C GLY A 139 15.19 -3.66 -27.61
N LYS A 140 15.38 -3.61 -26.28
CA LYS A 140 15.08 -4.71 -25.37
C LYS A 140 13.62 -4.68 -24.89
N ARG A 141 13.15 -5.85 -24.44
CA ARG A 141 11.80 -6.04 -23.85
C ARG A 141 11.87 -5.71 -22.38
N VAL A 142 11.10 -4.72 -21.94
CA VAL A 142 11.02 -4.28 -20.54
C VAL A 142 9.64 -4.59 -19.98
N GLY A 143 9.57 -5.47 -18.98
CA GLY A 143 8.33 -5.92 -18.36
C GLY A 143 7.94 -5.06 -17.14
N VAL A 144 6.66 -4.69 -17.04
CA VAL A 144 6.09 -3.99 -15.88
C VAL A 144 4.68 -4.47 -15.59
N GLY A 145 4.29 -4.43 -14.30
CA GLY A 145 3.01 -4.97 -13.82
C GLY A 145 1.78 -4.26 -14.38
N ALA A 146 1.86 -2.94 -14.57
CA ALA A 146 0.76 -2.15 -15.12
C ALA A 146 1.27 -0.98 -15.96
N LEU A 147 0.50 -0.64 -16.99
CA LEU A 147 0.75 0.55 -17.79
C LEU A 147 0.55 1.81 -16.95
N GLY A 148 1.48 2.77 -17.06
CA GLY A 148 1.42 4.02 -16.33
C GLY A 148 1.66 3.90 -14.83
N SER A 149 2.25 2.78 -14.36
CA SER A 149 2.57 2.52 -12.95
C SER A 149 3.89 3.14 -12.51
N ILE A 150 4.14 3.13 -11.19
CA ILE A 150 5.44 3.51 -10.61
C ILE A 150 6.57 2.63 -11.16
N ASN A 151 6.33 1.34 -11.43
CA ASN A 151 7.32 0.45 -12.01
C ASN A 151 7.74 0.90 -13.41
N GLN A 152 6.76 1.25 -14.26
CA GLN A 152 7.07 1.80 -15.59
C GLN A 152 7.75 3.17 -15.49
N PHE A 153 7.31 4.02 -14.55
CA PHE A 153 7.92 5.32 -14.30
C PHE A 153 9.40 5.21 -13.92
N ASN A 154 9.74 4.33 -12.98
CA ASN A 154 11.12 4.08 -12.57
C ASN A 154 11.99 3.64 -13.75
N ALA A 155 11.55 2.62 -14.49
CA ALA A 155 12.28 2.12 -15.65
C ALA A 155 12.43 3.21 -16.72
N ALA A 156 11.38 3.99 -17.00
CA ALA A 156 11.42 5.09 -17.95
C ALA A 156 12.41 6.19 -17.52
N LYS A 157 12.43 6.56 -16.21
CA LYS A 157 13.42 7.51 -15.68
C LYS A 157 14.86 6.98 -15.83
N GLY A 158 15.06 5.69 -15.63
CA GLY A 158 16.37 5.04 -15.88
C GLY A 158 16.80 5.13 -17.34
N LEU A 159 15.88 4.85 -18.27
CA LEU A 159 16.12 4.97 -19.72
C LEU A 159 16.45 6.42 -20.12
N LEU A 160 15.70 7.40 -19.63
CA LEU A 160 15.96 8.82 -19.87
C LEU A 160 17.35 9.24 -19.36
N LYS A 161 17.76 8.80 -18.16
CA LYS A 161 19.11 9.06 -17.63
C LYS A 161 20.21 8.49 -18.52
N ALA A 162 19.90 7.41 -19.23
CA ALA A 162 20.82 6.78 -20.21
C ALA A 162 20.72 7.38 -21.63
N GLY A 163 19.92 8.45 -21.82
CA GLY A 163 19.74 9.11 -23.12
C GLY A 163 18.82 8.37 -24.10
N LEU A 164 18.01 7.43 -23.61
CA LEU A 164 17.04 6.70 -24.43
C LEU A 164 15.65 7.33 -24.34
N ASP A 165 14.90 7.28 -25.45
CA ASP A 165 13.48 7.61 -25.47
C ASP A 165 12.67 6.41 -24.94
N PRO A 166 12.04 6.51 -23.76
CA PRO A 166 11.34 5.37 -23.16
C PRO A 166 10.10 4.94 -23.97
N ALA A 167 9.58 5.77 -24.85
CA ALA A 167 8.42 5.42 -25.67
C ALA A 167 8.82 4.67 -26.97
N LYS A 168 10.09 4.80 -27.41
CA LYS A 168 10.53 4.30 -28.73
C LYS A 168 11.67 3.31 -28.65
N ASP A 169 12.58 3.47 -27.68
CA ASP A 169 13.84 2.74 -27.65
C ASP A 169 13.75 1.38 -26.94
N VAL A 170 12.59 1.03 -26.34
CA VAL A 170 12.34 -0.28 -25.71
C VAL A 170 10.98 -0.83 -26.12
N GLN A 171 10.80 -2.14 -25.95
CA GLN A 171 9.51 -2.81 -26.14
C GLN A 171 8.89 -3.07 -24.76
N TRP A 172 7.82 -2.36 -24.42
CA TRP A 172 7.12 -2.57 -23.16
C TRP A 172 6.25 -3.83 -23.20
N ILE A 173 6.41 -4.68 -22.19
CA ILE A 173 5.51 -5.79 -21.87
C ILE A 173 4.76 -5.35 -20.61
N VAL A 174 3.48 -5.04 -20.73
CA VAL A 174 2.66 -4.41 -19.69
C VAL A 174 1.48 -5.28 -19.27
N ASN A 175 0.89 -4.96 -18.12
CA ASN A 175 -0.29 -5.64 -17.59
C ASN A 175 -0.09 -7.14 -17.33
N VAL A 176 1.11 -7.49 -16.88
CA VAL A 176 1.47 -8.86 -16.49
C VAL A 176 1.70 -8.90 -14.97
N PRO A 177 1.08 -9.84 -14.23
CA PRO A 177 1.31 -9.99 -12.80
C PRO A 177 2.80 -10.15 -12.48
N GLN A 178 3.27 -9.51 -11.40
CA GLN A 178 4.70 -9.50 -11.06
C GLN A 178 5.30 -10.91 -10.85
N PRO A 179 4.61 -11.91 -10.25
CA PRO A 179 5.12 -13.27 -10.21
C PRO A 179 5.39 -13.88 -11.59
N ASP A 180 4.58 -13.53 -12.58
CA ASP A 180 4.74 -14.04 -13.95
C ASP A 180 5.85 -13.28 -14.68
N LEU A 181 5.97 -11.95 -14.49
CA LEU A 181 7.11 -11.17 -14.97
C LEU A 181 8.44 -11.73 -14.46
N MET A 182 8.51 -12.10 -13.19
CA MET A 182 9.70 -12.72 -12.60
C MET A 182 10.05 -14.04 -13.30
N LYS A 183 9.05 -14.89 -13.61
CA LYS A 183 9.26 -16.14 -14.37
C LYS A 183 9.67 -15.86 -15.81
N MET A 184 9.03 -14.89 -16.46
CA MET A 184 9.37 -14.46 -17.84
C MET A 184 10.80 -13.95 -17.92
N LEU A 185 11.32 -13.25 -16.89
CA LEU A 185 12.73 -12.87 -16.80
C LEU A 185 13.63 -14.11 -16.79
N GLY A 186 13.31 -15.09 -15.92
CA GLY A 186 14.09 -16.36 -15.84
C GLY A 186 14.07 -17.18 -17.13
N GLN A 187 13.03 -17.06 -17.93
CA GLN A 187 12.86 -17.73 -19.23
C GLN A 187 13.38 -16.90 -20.41
N GLY A 188 13.90 -15.69 -20.18
CA GLY A 188 14.34 -14.79 -21.24
C GLY A 188 13.23 -14.26 -22.14
N GLN A 189 11.99 -14.29 -21.69
CA GLN A 189 10.84 -13.72 -22.42
C GLN A 189 10.72 -12.20 -22.26
N VAL A 190 11.26 -11.65 -21.18
CA VAL A 190 11.59 -10.23 -21.01
C VAL A 190 13.09 -10.10 -20.75
N ASP A 191 13.68 -8.99 -21.12
CA ASP A 191 15.12 -8.74 -20.98
C ASP A 191 15.43 -7.98 -19.69
N ALA A 192 14.50 -7.12 -19.26
CA ALA A 192 14.53 -6.39 -17.99
C ALA A 192 13.12 -6.29 -17.41
N THR A 193 13.02 -6.07 -16.10
CA THR A 193 11.73 -5.85 -15.44
C THR A 193 11.91 -5.04 -14.15
N ASP A 194 10.95 -4.14 -13.86
CA ASP A 194 10.83 -3.50 -12.53
C ASP A 194 9.83 -4.29 -11.69
N LEU A 195 10.29 -4.78 -10.55
CA LEU A 195 9.55 -5.64 -9.64
C LEU A 195 9.53 -5.06 -8.22
N ALA A 196 8.58 -5.49 -7.40
CA ALA A 196 8.72 -5.35 -5.96
C ALA A 196 9.95 -6.12 -5.47
N TYR A 197 10.63 -5.58 -4.47
CA TYR A 197 11.95 -6.05 -4.01
C TYR A 197 12.00 -7.57 -3.78
N HIS A 198 11.00 -8.15 -3.18
CA HIS A 198 10.97 -9.60 -2.91
C HIS A 198 10.97 -10.45 -4.19
N PHE A 199 10.30 -10.04 -5.24
CA PHE A 199 10.36 -10.77 -6.53
C PHE A 199 11.72 -10.60 -7.20
N GLY A 200 12.30 -9.39 -7.15
CA GLY A 200 13.67 -9.16 -7.63
C GLY A 200 14.70 -9.97 -6.83
N PHE A 201 14.53 -10.06 -5.51
CA PHE A 201 15.35 -10.89 -4.63
C PHE A 201 15.26 -12.38 -5.00
N PHE A 202 14.05 -12.91 -5.25
CA PHE A 202 13.88 -14.28 -5.72
C PHE A 202 14.51 -14.52 -7.10
N ALA A 203 14.32 -13.60 -8.05
CA ALA A 203 14.94 -13.71 -9.37
C ALA A 203 16.47 -13.78 -9.27
N GLN A 204 17.07 -12.94 -8.42
CA GLN A 204 18.51 -12.94 -8.20
C GLN A 204 19.00 -14.23 -7.53
N ASN A 205 18.32 -14.71 -6.49
CA ASN A 205 18.69 -15.93 -5.77
C ASN A 205 18.56 -17.20 -6.64
N ASN A 206 17.58 -17.20 -7.56
CA ASN A 206 17.42 -18.27 -8.53
C ASN A 206 18.38 -18.15 -9.73
N LYS A 207 19.27 -17.15 -9.74
CA LYS A 207 20.20 -16.86 -10.86
C LYS A 207 19.49 -16.58 -12.19
N TRP A 208 18.26 -16.07 -12.12
CA TRP A 208 17.53 -15.64 -13.31
C TRP A 208 17.99 -14.27 -13.80
N GLY A 209 18.49 -13.43 -12.89
CA GLY A 209 19.09 -12.16 -13.21
C GLY A 209 19.28 -11.25 -12.00
N PRO A 210 20.38 -10.47 -11.96
CA PRO A 210 20.68 -9.58 -10.85
C PRO A 210 19.77 -8.36 -10.82
N MET A 211 19.63 -7.77 -9.64
CA MET A 211 19.14 -6.40 -9.45
C MET A 211 20.23 -5.42 -9.88
N ILE A 212 19.93 -4.48 -10.78
CA ILE A 212 20.91 -3.52 -11.32
C ILE A 212 20.58 -2.06 -11.00
N ALA A 213 19.37 -1.77 -10.55
CA ALA A 213 18.95 -0.46 -10.11
C ALA A 213 17.81 -0.60 -9.10
N THR A 214 17.63 0.44 -8.28
CA THR A 214 16.63 0.46 -7.23
C THR A 214 15.71 1.69 -7.35
N GLY A 215 14.46 1.54 -6.93
CA GLY A 215 13.45 2.58 -7.07
C GLY A 215 13.76 3.85 -6.30
N ASP A 216 14.45 3.75 -5.17
CA ASP A 216 14.86 4.91 -4.37
C ASP A 216 15.94 5.77 -5.06
N VAL A 217 16.72 5.21 -5.99
CA VAL A 217 17.68 5.94 -6.83
C VAL A 217 17.01 6.51 -8.09
N LEU A 218 16.04 5.78 -8.65
CA LEU A 218 15.34 6.17 -9.88
C LEU A 218 14.27 7.24 -9.62
N ALA A 219 13.49 7.05 -8.57
CA ALA A 219 12.45 7.96 -8.10
C ALA A 219 12.51 8.03 -6.56
N PRO A 220 13.38 8.89 -5.98
CA PRO A 220 13.48 9.07 -4.55
C PRO A 220 12.11 9.45 -3.95
N ASN A 221 11.72 8.78 -2.87
CA ASN A 221 10.40 8.90 -2.23
C ASN A 221 9.22 8.59 -3.17
N GLY A 222 9.43 7.84 -4.26
CA GLY A 222 8.39 7.45 -5.21
C GLY A 222 7.23 6.73 -4.53
N GLN A 223 6.02 7.29 -4.63
CA GLN A 223 4.82 6.70 -4.03
C GLN A 223 4.47 5.38 -4.71
N ILE A 224 4.36 4.31 -3.93
CA ILE A 224 4.02 2.97 -4.41
C ILE A 224 2.51 2.79 -4.38
N ALA A 225 1.93 3.00 -3.20
CA ALA A 225 0.50 2.86 -2.99
C ALA A 225 0.00 3.84 -1.92
N THR A 226 -1.30 4.10 -1.96
CA THR A 226 -2.02 4.97 -1.01
C THR A 226 -3.28 4.25 -0.55
N PHE A 227 -3.91 4.73 0.52
CA PHE A 227 -5.33 4.45 0.76
C PHE A 227 -6.17 5.59 0.22
N ALA A 228 -7.23 5.23 -0.46
CA ALA A 228 -8.29 6.14 -0.90
C ALA A 228 -9.61 5.79 -0.23
N ALA A 229 -10.42 6.79 0.02
CA ALA A 229 -11.81 6.66 0.43
C ALA A 229 -12.74 7.12 -0.69
N ARG A 230 -13.94 6.53 -0.76
CA ARG A 230 -14.98 7.06 -1.63
C ARG A 230 -15.49 8.38 -1.04
N ARG A 231 -15.54 9.43 -1.87
CA ARG A 231 -15.82 10.81 -1.44
C ARG A 231 -17.13 10.94 -0.64
N ASP A 232 -18.20 10.30 -1.08
CA ASP A 232 -19.49 10.32 -0.39
C ASP A 232 -19.46 9.55 0.94
N PHE A 233 -18.72 8.44 1.01
CA PHE A 233 -18.48 7.70 2.26
C PHE A 233 -17.68 8.55 3.24
N LEU A 234 -16.61 9.19 2.79
CA LEU A 234 -15.78 10.07 3.59
C LEU A 234 -16.57 11.22 4.20
N VAL A 235 -17.41 11.89 3.40
CA VAL A 235 -18.25 13.01 3.88
C VAL A 235 -19.26 12.56 4.93
N LYS A 236 -19.89 11.40 4.73
CA LYS A 236 -20.91 10.89 5.64
C LYS A 236 -20.35 10.24 6.91
N ASN A 237 -19.16 9.63 6.81
CA ASN A 237 -18.58 8.79 7.84
C ASN A 237 -17.16 9.21 8.23
N ARG A 238 -16.91 10.53 8.29
CA ARG A 238 -15.58 11.09 8.52
C ARG A 238 -14.89 10.49 9.76
N ASP A 239 -15.62 10.38 10.89
CA ASP A 239 -15.06 9.81 12.12
C ASP A 239 -14.65 8.33 11.95
N VAL A 240 -15.41 7.55 11.18
CA VAL A 240 -15.06 6.16 10.84
C VAL A 240 -13.72 6.10 10.08
N VAL A 241 -13.55 6.97 9.08
CA VAL A 241 -12.32 7.05 8.28
C VAL A 241 -11.14 7.52 9.13
N VAL A 242 -11.33 8.46 10.03
CA VAL A 242 -10.28 8.93 10.96
C VAL A 242 -9.90 7.81 11.94
N ARG A 243 -10.84 7.07 12.52
CA ARG A 243 -10.54 5.92 13.39
C ARG A 243 -9.81 4.80 12.63
N PHE A 244 -10.19 4.55 11.37
CA PHE A 244 -9.44 3.64 10.50
C PHE A 244 -7.99 4.11 10.34
N ALA A 245 -7.78 5.38 10.04
CA ALA A 245 -6.46 5.97 9.90
C ALA A 245 -5.64 5.86 11.19
N MET A 246 -6.23 6.12 12.37
CA MET A 246 -5.55 5.96 13.68
C MET A 246 -5.06 4.53 13.89
N ALA A 247 -5.91 3.52 13.65
CA ALA A 247 -5.53 2.11 13.77
C ALA A 247 -4.41 1.74 12.78
N TYR A 248 -4.53 2.19 11.55
CA TYR A 248 -3.53 1.98 10.52
C TYR A 248 -2.17 2.61 10.89
N LEU A 249 -2.14 3.87 11.36
CA LEU A 249 -0.91 4.56 11.74
C LEU A 249 -0.18 3.87 12.90
N GLN A 250 -0.91 3.29 13.87
CA GLN A 250 -0.30 2.45 14.89
C GLN A 250 0.39 1.22 14.27
N GLY A 251 -0.27 0.55 13.33
CA GLY A 251 0.34 -0.57 12.60
C GLY A 251 1.55 -0.14 11.77
N VAL A 252 1.52 1.05 11.15
CA VAL A 252 2.68 1.63 10.42
C VAL A 252 3.88 1.83 11.32
N LYS A 253 3.68 2.38 12.51
CA LYS A 253 4.76 2.55 13.51
C LYS A 253 5.45 1.22 13.83
N GLU A 254 4.67 0.17 14.04
CA GLU A 254 5.20 -1.17 14.33
C GLU A 254 5.86 -1.81 13.11
N PHE A 255 5.28 -1.61 11.93
CA PHE A 255 5.84 -2.07 10.67
C PHE A 255 7.22 -1.48 10.40
N ASN A 256 7.35 -0.16 10.50
CA ASN A 256 8.63 0.52 10.30
C ASN A 256 9.69 0.08 11.32
N ALA A 257 9.31 -0.03 12.60
CA ALA A 257 10.20 -0.49 13.66
C ALA A 257 10.66 -1.94 13.44
N ALA A 258 9.78 -2.81 12.99
CA ALA A 258 10.10 -4.21 12.70
C ALA A 258 10.97 -4.34 11.43
N ALA A 259 10.80 -3.49 10.43
CA ALA A 259 11.65 -3.46 9.25
C ALA A 259 13.11 -3.10 9.59
N GLU A 260 13.34 -2.20 10.59
CA GLU A 260 14.69 -1.87 11.06
C GLU A 260 15.37 -3.04 11.79
N ASN A 261 14.62 -3.82 12.54
CA ASN A 261 15.17 -4.92 13.32
C ASN A 261 14.17 -6.07 13.46
N PRO A 262 13.97 -6.88 12.39
CA PRO A 262 12.96 -7.94 12.38
C PRO A 262 13.20 -9.02 13.45
N ALA A 263 14.44 -9.16 13.95
CA ALA A 263 14.75 -10.11 15.01
C ALA A 263 14.10 -9.75 16.35
N LYS A 264 13.88 -8.46 16.61
CA LYS A 264 13.17 -7.98 17.82
C LYS A 264 11.65 -8.11 17.72
N TYR A 265 11.10 -8.34 16.53
CA TYR A 265 9.66 -8.34 16.27
C TYR A 265 9.19 -9.62 15.60
N PRO A 266 9.48 -10.83 16.17
CA PRO A 266 9.15 -12.10 15.51
C PRO A 266 7.65 -12.24 15.22
N ARG A 267 6.77 -11.77 16.13
CA ARG A 267 5.32 -11.78 15.92
C ARG A 267 4.90 -10.95 14.70
N ILE A 268 5.52 -9.80 14.47
CA ILE A 268 5.24 -8.96 13.29
C ILE A 268 5.69 -9.68 12.01
N VAL A 269 6.87 -10.28 12.03
CA VAL A 269 7.38 -11.09 10.91
C VAL A 269 6.40 -12.22 10.56
N ASP A 270 5.87 -12.93 11.55
CA ASP A 270 4.90 -14.01 11.35
C ASP A 270 3.57 -13.50 10.79
N ILE A 271 3.07 -12.35 11.31
CA ILE A 271 1.87 -11.68 10.75
C ILE A 271 2.09 -11.36 9.27
N LEU A 272 3.21 -10.74 8.91
CA LEU A 272 3.52 -10.37 7.53
C LEU A 272 3.69 -11.59 6.62
N ALA A 273 4.33 -12.65 7.10
CA ALA A 273 4.46 -13.89 6.35
C ALA A 273 3.09 -14.51 6.04
N ASN A 274 2.20 -14.54 7.02
CA ASN A 274 0.87 -15.14 6.85
C ASN A 274 -0.06 -14.29 5.98
N ALA A 275 0.00 -12.96 6.10
CA ALA A 275 -0.91 -12.03 5.42
C ALA A 275 -0.50 -11.70 3.98
N THR A 276 0.74 -12.00 3.58
CA THR A 276 1.27 -11.64 2.26
C THR A 276 1.56 -12.85 1.39
N THR A 277 1.91 -12.62 0.12
CA THR A 277 2.34 -13.67 -0.81
C THR A 277 3.67 -14.33 -0.43
N LEU A 278 4.41 -13.79 0.52
CA LEU A 278 5.73 -14.32 0.93
C LEU A 278 5.64 -15.67 1.62
N LYS A 279 4.63 -15.88 2.46
CA LYS A 279 4.32 -17.15 3.17
C LYS A 279 5.45 -17.76 4.01
N ASN A 280 6.61 -17.10 4.08
CA ASN A 280 7.81 -17.61 4.78
C ASN A 280 8.44 -16.51 5.64
N PRO A 281 8.48 -16.67 6.98
CA PRO A 281 9.08 -15.71 7.90
C PRO A 281 10.57 -15.43 7.63
N ASP A 282 11.33 -16.43 7.16
CA ASP A 282 12.76 -16.24 6.88
C ASP A 282 12.97 -15.33 5.65
N VAL A 283 12.09 -15.47 4.65
CA VAL A 283 12.09 -14.55 3.49
C VAL A 283 11.74 -13.14 3.93
N VAL A 284 10.70 -12.99 4.79
CA VAL A 284 10.33 -11.68 5.33
C VAL A 284 11.51 -11.03 6.05
N ARG A 285 12.26 -11.79 6.87
CA ARG A 285 13.48 -11.29 7.54
C ARG A 285 14.58 -10.94 6.53
N ALA A 286 14.81 -11.80 5.54
CA ALA A 286 15.90 -11.64 4.59
C ALA A 286 15.76 -10.39 3.68
N ILE A 287 14.53 -9.97 3.38
CA ILE A 287 14.27 -8.79 2.56
C ILE A 287 14.15 -7.49 3.36
N ALA A 288 14.15 -7.54 4.70
CA ALA A 288 14.20 -6.33 5.51
C ALA A 288 15.55 -5.60 5.31
N PRO A 289 15.58 -4.27 5.30
CA PRO A 289 14.50 -3.32 5.56
C PRO A 289 13.66 -2.94 4.32
N ASN A 290 13.74 -3.67 3.21
CA ASN A 290 13.13 -3.30 1.92
C ASN A 290 11.65 -3.75 1.81
N TRP A 291 10.91 -3.70 2.93
CA TRP A 291 9.47 -4.02 2.94
C TRP A 291 8.61 -2.94 2.30
N SER A 292 9.11 -1.77 2.08
CA SER A 292 8.51 -0.47 1.87
C SER A 292 8.68 0.39 3.12
N TYR A 293 8.41 1.68 2.99
CA TYR A 293 8.31 2.60 4.11
C TYR A 293 6.98 3.34 4.00
N SER A 294 6.30 3.55 5.13
CA SER A 294 5.12 4.40 5.21
C SER A 294 5.34 5.51 6.21
N ASN A 295 4.89 6.73 5.88
CA ASN A 295 5.00 7.87 6.78
C ASN A 295 4.15 7.64 8.05
N GLU A 296 4.77 7.83 9.22
CA GLU A 296 4.09 7.62 10.52
C GLU A 296 3.04 8.69 10.85
N ASP A 297 3.03 9.78 10.11
CA ASP A 297 1.95 10.77 10.12
C ASP A 297 0.85 10.49 9.11
N GLY A 298 1.03 9.46 8.27
CA GLY A 298 0.10 9.03 7.25
C GLY A 298 0.07 9.89 5.98
N MET A 299 0.91 10.93 5.90
CA MET A 299 0.90 11.83 4.74
C MET A 299 1.44 11.14 3.49
N PRO A 300 0.66 11.04 2.41
CA PRO A 300 1.16 10.54 1.12
C PRO A 300 2.25 11.47 0.56
N VAL A 301 3.12 10.93 -0.28
CA VAL A 301 4.16 11.72 -0.96
C VAL A 301 3.52 12.43 -2.17
N VAL A 302 2.83 13.53 -1.89
CA VAL A 302 2.02 14.27 -2.87
C VAL A 302 2.84 14.65 -4.10
N ASP A 303 4.05 15.21 -3.91
CA ASP A 303 4.90 15.64 -5.00
C ASP A 303 5.26 14.50 -5.96
N SER A 304 5.52 13.30 -5.42
CA SER A 304 5.78 12.12 -6.24
C SER A 304 4.57 11.70 -7.08
N ILE A 305 3.38 11.76 -6.51
CA ILE A 305 2.14 11.42 -7.21
C ILE A 305 1.88 12.43 -8.35
N MET A 306 2.06 13.71 -8.06
CA MET A 306 1.87 14.78 -9.07
C MET A 306 2.95 14.71 -10.15
N GLU A 307 4.22 14.41 -9.80
CA GLU A 307 5.30 14.18 -10.78
C GLU A 307 4.94 13.01 -11.73
N MET A 308 4.37 11.91 -11.21
CA MET A 308 3.91 10.82 -12.07
C MET A 308 2.80 11.27 -13.02
N GLN A 309 1.83 12.07 -12.55
CA GLN A 309 0.80 12.62 -13.41
C GLN A 309 1.40 13.46 -14.54
N ASP A 310 2.36 14.34 -14.20
CA ASP A 310 3.03 15.20 -15.17
C ASP A 310 3.79 14.39 -16.21
N PHE A 311 4.48 13.35 -15.75
CA PHE A 311 5.21 12.43 -16.64
C PHE A 311 4.27 11.71 -17.62
N TRP A 312 3.13 11.19 -17.13
CA TRP A 312 2.17 10.46 -17.97
C TRP A 312 1.35 11.37 -18.89
N THR A 313 1.25 12.65 -18.57
CA THR A 313 0.68 13.68 -19.46
C THR A 313 1.71 14.14 -20.51
N GLY A 314 3.01 13.98 -20.21
CA GLY A 314 4.13 14.52 -20.97
C GLY A 314 4.34 13.87 -22.35
N PRO A 315 5.41 14.26 -23.06
CA PRO A 315 5.58 14.02 -24.49
C PRO A 315 5.86 12.58 -24.88
N TYR A 316 6.22 11.72 -23.92
CA TYR A 316 6.61 10.35 -24.24
C TYR A 316 5.42 9.40 -24.43
N PHE A 317 4.46 9.41 -23.48
CA PHE A 317 3.42 8.38 -23.41
C PHE A 317 1.99 8.88 -23.63
N HIS A 318 1.67 10.10 -23.22
CA HIS A 318 0.32 10.70 -23.31
C HIS A 318 -0.78 9.79 -22.71
N LEU A 319 -0.50 9.15 -21.56
CA LEU A 319 -1.44 8.21 -20.91
C LEU A 319 -2.49 8.93 -20.06
N VAL A 320 -2.22 10.16 -19.63
CA VAL A 320 -3.16 11.00 -18.88
C VAL A 320 -3.69 12.08 -19.81
N GLU A 321 -5.01 12.03 -20.07
CA GLU A 321 -5.67 12.94 -21.02
C GLU A 321 -5.88 14.34 -20.43
N LYS A 322 -6.25 14.37 -19.12
CA LYS A 322 -6.51 15.61 -18.38
C LYS A 322 -5.93 15.52 -16.98
N LYS A 323 -5.12 16.51 -16.61
CA LYS A 323 -4.60 16.63 -15.26
C LYS A 323 -5.72 16.92 -14.25
N VAL A 324 -5.61 16.31 -13.08
CA VAL A 324 -6.42 16.64 -11.91
C VAL A 324 -5.61 17.47 -10.93
N THR A 325 -6.28 18.32 -10.16
CA THR A 325 -5.62 19.15 -9.14
C THR A 325 -5.38 18.33 -7.86
N GLN A 326 -4.55 18.87 -6.95
CA GLN A 326 -4.35 18.22 -5.65
C GLN A 326 -5.66 18.16 -4.85
N GLU A 327 -6.49 19.20 -4.90
CA GLU A 327 -7.77 19.27 -4.20
C GLU A 327 -8.79 18.27 -4.74
N GLU A 328 -8.72 17.97 -6.04
CA GLU A 328 -9.57 16.94 -6.64
C GLU A 328 -9.13 15.52 -6.20
N LEU A 329 -7.83 15.32 -5.99
CA LEU A 329 -7.25 13.98 -5.75
C LEU A 329 -7.07 13.64 -4.27
N PHE A 330 -6.83 14.63 -3.37
CA PHE A 330 -6.46 14.39 -1.98
C PHE A 330 -7.42 15.01 -0.97
N ASP A 331 -7.57 14.34 0.20
CA ASP A 331 -8.00 14.94 1.46
C ASP A 331 -6.95 14.63 2.55
N LEU A 332 -5.94 15.48 2.65
CA LEU A 332 -4.85 15.34 3.61
C LEU A 332 -5.25 15.65 5.05
N SER A 333 -6.44 16.18 5.27
CA SER A 333 -6.93 16.50 6.61
C SER A 333 -7.20 15.25 7.44
N ILE A 334 -7.49 14.11 6.79
CA ILE A 334 -7.70 12.82 7.46
C ILE A 334 -6.41 12.34 8.14
N ALA A 335 -5.27 12.33 7.44
CA ALA A 335 -3.98 11.96 8.03
C ALA A 335 -3.63 12.84 9.22
N LYS A 336 -3.75 14.17 9.06
CA LYS A 336 -3.48 15.16 10.11
C LYS A 336 -4.35 14.96 11.35
N GLU A 337 -5.65 14.79 11.15
CA GLU A 337 -6.61 14.57 12.23
C GLU A 337 -6.35 13.24 12.95
N ALA A 338 -6.14 12.16 12.20
CA ALA A 338 -5.84 10.85 12.76
C ALA A 338 -4.57 10.86 13.60
N LYS A 339 -3.49 11.48 13.09
CA LYS A 339 -2.23 11.60 13.85
C LYS A 339 -2.41 12.42 15.13
N ALA A 340 -3.08 13.56 15.05
CA ALA A 340 -3.35 14.42 16.20
C ALA A 340 -4.22 13.71 17.27
N ARG A 341 -5.24 12.95 16.85
CA ARG A 341 -6.06 12.15 17.75
C ARG A 341 -5.28 10.99 18.36
N LEU A 342 -4.48 10.27 17.57
CA LEU A 342 -3.66 9.16 18.04
C LEU A 342 -2.68 9.61 19.13
N ASP A 343 -2.02 10.75 18.93
CA ASP A 343 -1.08 11.32 19.91
C ASP A 343 -1.76 11.79 21.20
N ARG A 344 -2.95 12.36 21.10
CA ARG A 344 -3.73 12.86 22.24
C ARG A 344 -4.41 11.74 23.03
N GLU A 345 -5.07 10.83 22.32
CA GLU A 345 -5.96 9.83 22.92
C GLU A 345 -5.22 8.55 23.34
N LYS A 346 -4.11 8.24 22.70
CA LYS A 346 -3.24 7.06 22.94
C LYS A 346 -4.02 5.76 23.13
N PRO A 347 -4.96 5.41 22.24
CA PRO A 347 -5.88 4.30 22.45
C PRO A 347 -5.19 2.93 22.53
N PHE A 348 -3.96 2.83 22.09
CA PHE A 348 -3.20 1.57 22.06
C PHE A 348 -2.13 1.48 23.16
N GLY A 349 -2.03 2.48 24.02
CA GLY A 349 -0.94 2.63 24.97
C GLY A 349 0.24 3.42 24.35
N ASN A 350 1.33 3.54 25.09
CA ASN A 350 2.49 4.32 24.64
C ASN A 350 3.26 3.67 23.51
#